data_aeeb69d1038a1d2989798b9b2e642cb3
#
_entry.id   aeeb69d1038a1d2989798b9b2e642cb3
#
_cell.length_a   1.000
_cell.length_b   1.000
_cell.length_c   1.000
_cell.angle_alpha   90.00
_cell.angle_beta   90.00
_cell.angle_gamma   90.00
#
_symmetry.space_group_name_H-M   'P 1'
#
loop_
_entity.id
_entity.type
_entity.pdbx_description
1 polymer ?
#
loop_
_entity_poly.entity_id
_entity_poly.type
_entity_poly.pdbx_seq_one_letter_code
_entity_poly.pdbx_strand_id
1 'polypeptide(L)'
;MAGRELYVYYRVPAEAALAALAEVQAAQNRLRQALPGLETRLLKRPEVKDGLQTWMEIYRHPHGLDGAQQLLLQTQLAALPSQRASERHVECFDSLAPEQR
;
A
#
# COMPACT_ATOMS: atom_id res chain seq x y z
N MET A 1 20.39 -3.01 -9.86
CA MET A 1 20.12 -3.98 -8.80
C MET A 1 18.63 -4.11 -8.57
N ALA A 2 18.14 -5.33 -8.45
CA ALA A 2 16.73 -5.57 -8.17
C ALA A 2 16.38 -5.03 -6.78
N GLY A 3 15.19 -4.46 -6.65
CA GLY A 3 14.69 -3.92 -5.39
C GLY A 3 13.33 -4.47 -5.07
N ARG A 4 13.13 -4.83 -3.79
CA ARG A 4 11.85 -5.37 -3.32
C ARG A 4 10.81 -4.28 -3.22
N GLU A 5 9.62 -4.55 -3.74
CA GLU A 5 8.46 -3.68 -3.65
C GLU A 5 7.30 -4.45 -3.04
N LEU A 6 6.41 -3.75 -2.33
CA LEU A 6 5.22 -4.35 -1.74
C LEU A 6 3.97 -3.84 -2.46
N TYR A 7 3.09 -4.78 -2.78
CA TYR A 7 1.78 -4.50 -3.36
C TYR A 7 0.73 -5.09 -2.44
N VAL A 8 -0.19 -4.25 -1.98
CA VAL A 8 -1.21 -4.66 -1.02
C VAL A 8 -2.57 -4.29 -1.57
N TYR A 9 -3.48 -5.27 -1.65
CA TYR A 9 -4.81 -4.97 -2.16
C TYR A 9 -5.88 -5.55 -1.24
N TYR A 10 -7.05 -4.91 -1.28
CA TYR A 10 -8.19 -5.25 -0.44
C TYR A 10 -9.44 -4.56 -0.98
N ARG A 11 -10.59 -4.90 -0.40
CA ARG A 11 -11.86 -4.31 -0.78
C ARG A 11 -12.34 -3.35 0.29
N VAL A 12 -12.98 -2.26 -0.16
CA VAL A 12 -13.52 -1.22 0.70
C VAL A 12 -14.96 -0.96 0.28
N PRO A 13 -15.92 -0.94 1.22
CA PRO A 13 -17.27 -0.53 0.88
C PRO A 13 -17.26 0.89 0.29
N ALA A 14 -17.98 1.08 -0.82
CA ALA A 14 -17.98 2.38 -1.49
C ALA A 14 -18.47 3.50 -0.56
N GLU A 15 -19.41 3.20 0.32
CA GLU A 15 -19.95 4.16 1.29
C GLU A 15 -18.93 4.57 2.35
N ALA A 16 -17.90 3.77 2.58
CA ALA A 16 -16.84 4.04 3.57
C ALA A 16 -15.57 4.62 2.92
N ALA A 17 -15.58 4.86 1.62
CA ALA A 17 -14.37 5.20 0.88
C ALA A 17 -13.69 6.48 1.40
N LEU A 18 -14.44 7.52 1.75
CA LEU A 18 -13.82 8.76 2.22
C LEU A 18 -13.10 8.57 3.55
N ALA A 19 -13.71 7.85 4.49
CA ALA A 19 -13.09 7.57 5.78
C ALA A 19 -11.85 6.67 5.61
N ALA A 20 -11.96 5.65 4.76
CA ALA A 20 -10.84 4.75 4.46
C ALA A 20 -9.68 5.51 3.82
N LEU A 21 -9.98 6.42 2.89
CA LEU A 21 -8.97 7.23 2.23
C LEU A 21 -8.19 8.07 3.23
N ALA A 22 -8.89 8.71 4.16
CA ALA A 22 -8.23 9.53 5.18
C ALA A 22 -7.29 8.70 6.05
N GLU A 23 -7.70 7.50 6.45
CA GLU A 23 -6.86 6.63 7.27
C GLU A 23 -5.60 6.19 6.53
N VAL A 24 -5.74 5.74 5.29
CA VAL A 24 -4.60 5.25 4.51
C VAL A 24 -3.64 6.38 4.17
N GLN A 25 -4.15 7.55 3.77
CA GLN A 25 -3.29 8.69 3.46
C GLN A 25 -2.50 9.15 4.67
N ALA A 26 -3.13 9.21 5.84
CA ALA A 26 -2.46 9.58 7.08
C ALA A 26 -1.34 8.59 7.41
N ALA A 27 -1.62 7.29 7.27
CA ALA A 27 -0.63 6.26 7.53
C ALA A 27 0.55 6.34 6.54
N GLN A 28 0.26 6.53 5.26
CA GLN A 28 1.32 6.66 4.25
C GLN A 28 2.18 7.90 4.50
N ASN A 29 1.58 9.01 4.92
CA ASN A 29 2.33 10.20 5.29
C ASN A 29 3.29 9.94 6.45
N ARG A 30 2.82 9.27 7.50
CA ARG A 30 3.67 8.91 8.63
C ARG A 30 4.81 8.01 8.21
N LEU A 31 4.54 7.04 7.36
CA LEU A 31 5.55 6.09 6.88
C LEU A 31 6.62 6.77 6.03
N ARG A 32 6.23 7.71 5.17
CA ARG A 32 7.21 8.47 4.39
C ARG A 32 8.12 9.31 5.28
N GLN A 33 7.62 9.81 6.40
CA GLN A 33 8.44 10.54 7.37
C GLN A 33 9.38 9.60 8.13
N ALA A 34 8.90 8.41 8.47
CA ALA A 34 9.69 7.42 9.21
C ALA A 34 10.75 6.75 8.35
N LEU A 35 10.51 6.61 7.05
CA LEU A 35 11.39 5.91 6.11
C LEU A 35 11.73 6.86 4.96
N PRO A 36 12.78 7.68 5.13
CA PRO A 36 13.18 8.61 4.06
C PRO A 36 13.45 7.87 2.75
N GLY A 37 12.91 8.41 1.66
CA GLY A 37 13.02 7.81 0.35
C GLY A 37 11.86 6.86 0.00
N LEU A 38 11.01 6.52 0.96
CA LEU A 38 9.86 5.67 0.69
C LEU A 38 8.91 6.35 -0.29
N GLU A 39 8.53 5.62 -1.34
CA GLU A 39 7.52 6.04 -2.30
C GLU A 39 6.25 5.25 -2.04
N THR A 40 5.11 5.95 -2.02
CA THR A 40 3.82 5.32 -1.78
C THR A 40 2.84 5.69 -2.89
N ARG A 41 1.98 4.75 -3.23
CA ARG A 41 0.86 5.01 -4.13
C ARG A 41 -0.39 4.38 -3.55
N LEU A 42 -1.53 4.95 -3.90
CA LEU A 42 -2.83 4.39 -3.55
C LEU A 42 -3.71 4.48 -4.79
N LEU A 43 -4.16 3.33 -5.26
CA LEU A 43 -4.91 3.19 -6.50
C LEU A 43 -6.21 2.45 -6.21
N LYS A 44 -7.20 2.63 -7.07
CA LYS A 44 -8.40 1.79 -7.03
C LYS A 44 -8.76 1.36 -8.45
N ARG A 45 -9.41 0.20 -8.55
CA ARG A 45 -10.00 -0.21 -9.83
C ARG A 45 -11.12 0.75 -10.21
N PRO A 46 -11.29 1.04 -11.51
CA PRO A 46 -12.39 1.89 -11.96
C PRO A 46 -13.78 1.32 -11.61
N GLU A 47 -13.91 -0.02 -11.65
CA GLU A 47 -15.18 -0.67 -11.42
C GLU A 47 -15.50 -0.76 -9.93
N VAL A 48 -16.79 -0.60 -9.61
CA VAL A 48 -17.34 -0.93 -8.29
C VAL A 48 -18.20 -2.17 -8.48
N LYS A 49 -17.92 -3.22 -7.68
CA LYS A 49 -18.65 -4.48 -7.81
C LYS A 49 -19.31 -4.81 -6.47
N ASP A 50 -20.62 -5.02 -6.50
CA ASP A 50 -21.41 -5.35 -5.30
C ASP A 50 -21.22 -4.32 -4.18
N GLY A 51 -21.12 -3.04 -4.55
CA GLY A 51 -20.90 -1.95 -3.60
C GLY A 51 -19.49 -1.89 -3.03
N LEU A 52 -18.55 -2.66 -3.58
CA LEU A 52 -17.18 -2.74 -3.09
C LEU A 52 -16.20 -2.19 -4.13
N GLN A 53 -15.27 -1.36 -3.66
CA GLN A 53 -14.13 -0.89 -4.44
C GLN A 53 -12.94 -1.78 -4.12
N THR A 54 -12.10 -2.03 -5.11
CA THR A 54 -10.81 -2.70 -4.89
C THR A 54 -9.71 -1.65 -4.89
N TRP A 55 -8.97 -1.59 -3.80
CA TRP A 55 -7.86 -0.64 -3.63
C TRP A 55 -6.54 -1.37 -3.64
N MET A 56 -5.48 -0.66 -4.09
CA MET A 56 -4.12 -1.17 -4.05
C MET A 56 -3.19 -0.10 -3.48
N GLU A 57 -2.42 -0.48 -2.47
CA GLU A 57 -1.33 0.31 -1.93
C GLU A 57 -0.03 -0.23 -2.51
N ILE A 58 0.88 0.66 -2.87
CA ILE A 58 2.19 0.30 -3.40
C ILE A 58 3.25 1.00 -2.58
N TYR A 59 4.28 0.25 -2.18
CA TYR A 59 5.41 0.75 -1.40
C TYR A 59 6.70 0.38 -2.07
N ARG A 60 7.52 1.39 -2.37
CA ARG A 60 8.78 1.25 -3.07
C ARG A 60 9.85 2.09 -2.39
N HIS A 61 11.10 1.68 -2.58
CA HIS A 61 12.25 2.46 -2.14
C HIS A 61 13.31 2.40 -3.24
N PRO A 62 14.07 3.50 -3.50
CA PRO A 62 15.09 3.50 -4.56
C PRO A 62 16.10 2.37 -4.47
N HIS A 63 16.41 1.92 -3.25
CA HIS A 63 17.36 0.82 -3.03
C HIS A 63 16.66 -0.51 -2.70
N GLY A 64 15.35 -0.59 -2.91
CA GLY A 64 14.55 -1.73 -2.50
C GLY A 64 14.24 -1.70 -1.01
N LEU A 65 13.16 -2.41 -0.63
CA LEU A 65 12.75 -2.53 0.77
C LEU A 65 13.53 -3.68 1.40
N ASP A 66 14.21 -3.41 2.51
CA ASP A 66 14.85 -4.48 3.29
C ASP A 66 13.83 -5.14 4.23
N GLY A 67 14.28 -6.20 4.93
CA GLY A 67 13.38 -6.96 5.81
C GLY A 67 12.80 -6.13 6.96
N ALA A 68 13.61 -5.23 7.53
CA ALA A 68 13.14 -4.37 8.61
C ALA A 68 12.10 -3.37 8.13
N GLN A 69 12.30 -2.79 6.94
CA GLN A 69 11.35 -1.87 6.35
C GLN A 69 10.03 -2.57 6.00
N GLN A 70 10.12 -3.79 5.43
CA GLN A 70 8.93 -4.57 5.13
C GLN A 70 8.13 -4.89 6.40
N LEU A 71 8.82 -5.27 7.46
CA LEU A 71 8.18 -5.59 8.73
C LEU A 71 7.50 -4.35 9.32
N LEU A 72 8.16 -3.20 9.28
CA LEU A 72 7.58 -1.96 9.76
C LEU A 72 6.31 -1.59 8.99
N LEU A 73 6.37 -1.67 7.65
CA LEU A 73 5.22 -1.37 6.81
C LEU A 73 4.05 -2.30 7.14
N GLN A 74 4.29 -3.59 7.20
CA GLN A 74 3.23 -4.57 7.46
C GLN A 74 2.63 -4.37 8.86
N THR A 75 3.47 -4.12 9.86
CA THR A 75 3.00 -3.92 11.24
C THR A 75 2.16 -2.65 11.35
N GLN A 76 2.63 -1.55 10.77
CA GLN A 76 1.94 -0.27 10.86
C GLN A 76 0.62 -0.23 10.08
N LEU A 77 0.51 -1.05 9.04
CA LEU A 77 -0.64 -1.02 8.15
C LEU A 77 -1.63 -2.17 8.38
N ALA A 78 -1.30 -3.12 9.25
CA ALA A 78 -2.04 -4.38 9.39
C ALA A 78 -3.54 -4.18 9.63
N ALA A 79 -3.93 -3.18 10.41
CA ALA A 79 -5.32 -2.93 10.78
C ALA A 79 -6.02 -1.91 9.88
N LEU A 80 -5.35 -1.38 8.86
CA LEU A 80 -5.87 -0.28 8.06
C LEU A 80 -6.27 -0.70 6.64
N PRO A 81 -7.22 -0.02 6.05
CA PRO A 81 -8.19 0.84 6.72
C PRO A 81 -9.16 0.00 7.55
N SER A 82 -9.70 0.57 8.61
CA SER A 82 -10.58 -0.16 9.53
C SER A 82 -11.90 -0.56 8.87
N GLN A 83 -12.25 0.08 7.76
CA GLN A 83 -13.49 -0.16 7.02
C GLN A 83 -13.38 -1.28 5.99
N ARG A 84 -12.26 -1.99 5.94
CA ARG A 84 -12.08 -3.05 4.93
C ARG A 84 -13.19 -4.09 4.99
N ALA A 85 -13.60 -4.53 3.81
CA ALA A 85 -14.55 -5.64 3.66
C ALA A 85 -13.83 -6.97 3.33
N SER A 86 -12.50 -6.95 3.26
CA SER A 86 -11.70 -8.15 2.99
C SER A 86 -10.37 -8.05 3.75
N GLU A 87 -9.61 -9.15 3.72
CA GLU A 87 -8.25 -9.15 4.24
C GLU A 87 -7.33 -8.32 3.35
N ARG A 88 -6.22 -7.89 3.94
CA ARG A 88 -5.12 -7.27 3.20
C ARG A 88 -4.29 -8.39 2.56
N HIS A 89 -4.24 -8.41 1.24
CA HIS A 89 -3.43 -9.37 0.49
C HIS A 89 -2.10 -8.68 0.16
N VAL A 90 -1.01 -9.21 0.71
CA VAL A 90 0.32 -8.63 0.55
C VAL A 90 1.11 -9.49 -0.41
N GLU A 91 1.65 -8.87 -1.46
CA GLU A 91 2.52 -9.54 -2.42
C GLU A 91 3.83 -8.77 -2.52
N CYS A 92 4.92 -9.51 -2.61
CA CYS A 92 6.25 -8.94 -2.80
C CYS A 92 6.71 -9.22 -4.21
N PHE A 93 7.21 -8.19 -4.87
CA PHE A 93 7.80 -8.31 -6.20
C PHE A 93 9.18 -7.68 -6.18
N ASP A 94 10.11 -8.31 -6.86
CA ASP A 94 11.44 -7.74 -7.04
C ASP A 94 11.52 -7.10 -8.42
N SER A 95 11.99 -5.87 -8.47
CA SER A 95 12.23 -5.18 -9.72
C SER A 95 13.34 -5.92 -10.48
N LEU A 96 13.10 -6.23 -11.76
CA LEU A 96 14.06 -6.98 -12.57
C LEU A 96 15.09 -6.09 -13.24
N ALA A 97 14.82 -4.79 -13.34
CA ALA A 97 15.70 -3.85 -14.01
C ALA A 97 15.71 -2.52 -13.27
N PRO A 98 16.81 -1.75 -13.37
CA PRO A 98 16.84 -0.42 -12.80
C PRO A 98 15.78 0.45 -13.47
N GLU A 99 15.23 1.41 -12.71
CA GLU A 99 14.31 2.35 -13.30
C GLU A 99 15.03 3.27 -14.28
N GLN A 100 14.34 3.58 -15.36
CA GLN A 100 14.81 4.56 -16.33
C GLN A 100 14.53 5.96 -15.81
N ARG A 101 15.47 6.87 -16.04
CA ARG A 101 15.35 8.27 -15.65
C ARG A 101 15.20 9.15 -16.87
#